data_5d2edfe2bd2bf8097e6490186c396b15
#
_entry.id   5d2edfe2bd2bf8097e6490186c396b15
#
_cell.length_a   1.000
_cell.length_b   1.000
_cell.length_c   1.000
_cell.angle_alpha   90.00
_cell.angle_beta   90.00
_cell.angle_gamma   90.00
#
_symmetry.space_group_name_H-M   'P 1'
#
loop_
_entity.id
_entity.type
_entity.pdbx_description
1 polymer ?
#
loop_
_entity_poly.entity_id
_entity_poly.type
_entity_poly.pdbx_seq_one_letter_code
_entity_poly.pdbx_strand_id
1 'polypeptide(L)'
;MVRTWVVGLAALALPLAMIAAEPGVKAELVGGTPGEFPTKGSVRLDLSDTLVMLLRTGKTEMRVYYQKVNTLEYGQTVSRRYAAAVLISPVLLLSKARKHFVTLGFTDSEGKQQAIVLRVDKGDIRSVLAGLEARTGRRVEFLDDEARKGGKG
;
A
#
# COMPACT_ATOMS: atom_id res chain seq x y z
N MET A 1 12.30 22.77 70.24
CA MET A 1 12.17 23.25 68.84
C MET A 1 12.55 22.13 67.90
N VAL A 2 11.57 21.43 67.38
CA VAL A 2 11.79 20.34 66.39
C VAL A 2 11.46 20.90 65.03
N ARG A 3 12.46 21.06 64.15
CA ARG A 3 12.29 21.52 62.76
C ARG A 3 12.05 20.26 61.90
N THR A 4 10.81 20.01 61.58
CA THR A 4 10.42 18.98 60.61
C THR A 4 10.73 19.44 59.20
N TRP A 5 11.66 18.77 58.51
CA TRP A 5 11.93 18.94 57.08
C TRP A 5 10.96 18.06 56.31
N VAL A 6 10.02 18.68 55.60
CA VAL A 6 9.17 17.99 54.63
C VAL A 6 9.94 17.92 53.32
N VAL A 7 10.47 16.73 52.98
CA VAL A 7 11.07 16.47 51.67
C VAL A 7 9.93 16.20 50.71
N GLY A 8 9.62 17.19 49.88
CA GLY A 8 8.67 17.03 48.76
C GLY A 8 9.25 16.17 47.66
N LEU A 9 8.72 14.96 47.48
CA LEU A 9 9.04 14.08 46.38
C LEU A 9 8.32 14.60 45.14
N ALA A 10 9.00 15.36 44.26
CA ALA A 10 8.49 15.76 42.98
C ALA A 10 8.53 14.54 42.04
N ALA A 11 7.40 13.90 41.81
CA ALA A 11 7.25 12.86 40.80
C ALA A 11 7.32 13.49 39.42
N LEU A 12 8.47 13.29 38.72
CA LEU A 12 8.68 13.68 37.34
C LEU A 12 7.91 12.73 36.43
N ALA A 13 6.67 13.10 36.08
CA ALA A 13 5.88 12.38 35.11
C ALA A 13 6.45 12.65 33.71
N LEU A 14 7.27 11.74 33.22
CA LEU A 14 7.70 11.73 31.81
C LEU A 14 6.47 11.39 30.94
N PRO A 15 6.11 12.24 29.94
CA PRO A 15 5.08 11.88 28.99
C PRO A 15 5.60 10.69 28.16
N LEU A 16 4.96 9.52 28.29
CA LEU A 16 5.12 8.45 27.33
C LEU A 16 4.58 8.99 25.99
N ALA A 17 5.46 9.43 25.11
CA ALA A 17 5.10 9.67 23.73
C ALA A 17 4.68 8.31 23.14
N MET A 18 3.38 8.09 23.04
CA MET A 18 2.83 6.97 22.28
C MET A 18 3.27 7.19 20.82
N ILE A 19 4.26 6.43 20.37
CA ILE A 19 4.60 6.35 18.96
C ILE A 19 3.40 5.65 18.31
N ALA A 20 2.46 6.45 17.82
CA ALA A 20 1.35 5.93 17.02
C ALA A 20 1.95 5.25 15.78
N ALA A 21 1.71 3.96 15.61
CA ALA A 21 2.10 3.26 14.40
C ALA A 21 1.40 3.94 13.21
N GLU A 22 2.16 4.27 12.18
CA GLU A 22 1.58 4.85 10.95
C GLU A 22 0.54 3.90 10.38
N PRO A 23 -0.67 4.39 10.05
CA PRO A 23 -1.72 3.56 9.48
C PRO A 23 -1.32 3.00 8.12
N GLY A 24 -1.88 1.82 7.78
CA GLY A 24 -1.71 1.20 6.48
C GLY A 24 -0.84 -0.06 6.48
N VAL A 25 -0.89 -0.76 5.37
CA VAL A 25 -0.21 -2.02 5.11
C VAL A 25 1.15 -1.74 4.47
N LYS A 26 2.19 -2.46 4.91
CA LYS A 26 3.49 -2.44 4.24
C LYS A 26 3.37 -3.18 2.91
N ALA A 27 3.85 -2.55 1.85
CA ALA A 27 3.93 -3.13 0.53
C ALA A 27 5.24 -2.73 -0.14
N GLU A 28 5.55 -3.33 -1.26
CA GLU A 28 6.66 -2.93 -2.10
C GLU A 28 6.12 -2.49 -3.45
N LEU A 29 6.42 -1.27 -3.84
CA LEU A 29 6.17 -0.78 -5.17
C LEU A 29 7.21 -1.41 -6.10
N VAL A 30 6.75 -2.17 -7.07
CA VAL A 30 7.60 -2.97 -7.96
C VAL A 30 7.52 -2.52 -9.41
N GLY A 31 6.60 -1.63 -9.68
CA GLY A 31 6.43 -0.99 -10.97
C GLY A 31 5.42 0.14 -10.91
N GLY A 32 5.53 1.07 -11.83
CA GLY A 32 4.60 2.19 -11.94
C GLY A 32 4.83 2.98 -13.22
N THR A 33 3.82 3.75 -13.63
CA THR A 33 3.99 4.73 -14.70
C THR A 33 5.00 5.78 -14.24
N PRO A 34 6.01 6.13 -15.06
CA PRO A 34 6.98 7.15 -14.72
C PRO A 34 6.31 8.49 -14.40
N GLY A 35 6.74 9.14 -13.32
CA GLY A 35 6.20 10.41 -12.86
C GLY A 35 6.93 10.90 -11.62
N GLU A 36 6.32 11.80 -10.87
CA GLU A 36 6.90 12.37 -9.65
C GLU A 36 6.99 11.36 -8.50
N PHE A 37 6.10 10.36 -8.48
CA PHE A 37 6.15 9.30 -7.48
C PHE A 37 7.13 8.20 -7.90
N PRO A 38 7.93 7.65 -6.96
CA PRO A 38 8.85 6.57 -7.27
C PRO A 38 8.14 5.37 -7.92
N THR A 39 8.81 4.68 -8.83
CA THR A 39 8.28 3.48 -9.48
C THR A 39 8.65 2.18 -8.79
N LYS A 40 9.51 2.24 -7.75
CA LYS A 40 9.97 1.08 -6.97
C LYS A 40 10.41 1.47 -5.57
N GLY A 41 10.28 0.53 -4.65
CA GLY A 41 10.73 0.68 -3.25
C GLY A 41 9.64 0.36 -2.24
N SER A 42 10.00 0.40 -0.97
CA SER A 42 9.05 0.17 0.12
C SER A 42 8.04 1.30 0.21
N VAL A 43 6.77 0.94 0.29
CA VAL A 43 5.67 1.88 0.44
C VAL A 43 4.73 1.42 1.55
N ARG A 44 3.98 2.36 2.10
CA ARG A 44 2.86 2.09 2.98
C ARG A 44 1.56 2.42 2.24
N LEU A 45 0.71 1.41 2.10
CA LEU A 45 -0.61 1.54 1.50
C LEU A 45 -1.64 1.76 2.59
N ASP A 46 -2.26 2.93 2.60
CA ASP A 46 -3.29 3.31 3.56
C ASP A 46 -4.65 3.41 2.86
N LEU A 47 -5.58 2.59 3.32
CA LEU A 47 -6.96 2.53 2.82
C LEU A 47 -7.97 3.04 3.87
N SER A 48 -7.53 3.77 4.89
CA SER A 48 -8.42 4.25 5.96
C SER A 48 -9.35 5.37 5.52
N ASP A 49 -8.91 6.21 4.60
CA ASP A 49 -9.75 7.28 4.03
C ASP A 49 -10.86 6.71 3.14
N THR A 50 -12.00 7.42 3.07
CA THR A 50 -13.18 6.97 2.31
C THR A 50 -13.16 7.36 0.83
N LEU A 51 -12.36 8.35 0.46
CA LEU A 51 -12.31 8.93 -0.88
C LEU A 51 -11.04 8.60 -1.64
N VAL A 52 -9.93 8.48 -0.92
CA VAL A 52 -8.60 8.31 -1.49
C VAL A 52 -7.83 7.18 -0.84
N MET A 53 -7.05 6.50 -1.63
CA MET A 53 -5.97 5.62 -1.21
C MET A 53 -4.69 6.43 -1.15
N LEU A 54 -3.91 6.25 -0.08
CA LEU A 54 -2.63 6.92 0.11
C LEU A 54 -1.49 5.91 -0.02
N LEU A 55 -0.51 6.25 -0.83
CA LEU A 55 0.76 5.53 -0.87
C LEU A 55 1.85 6.46 -0.37
N ARG A 56 2.55 6.03 0.68
CA ARG A 56 3.63 6.81 1.29
C ARG A 56 4.96 6.08 1.16
N THR A 57 5.98 6.82 0.76
CA THR A 57 7.37 6.33 0.74
C THR A 57 8.31 7.45 1.17
N GLY A 58 9.01 7.27 2.29
CA GLY A 58 9.81 8.34 2.88
C GLY A 58 8.96 9.58 3.15
N LYS A 59 9.30 10.69 2.48
CA LYS A 59 8.57 11.96 2.59
C LYS A 59 7.57 12.20 1.44
N THR A 60 7.49 11.27 0.48
CA THR A 60 6.64 11.41 -0.70
C THR A 60 5.33 10.67 -0.50
N GLU A 61 4.23 11.32 -0.84
CA GLU A 61 2.88 10.77 -0.78
C GLU A 61 2.21 10.86 -2.15
N MET A 62 1.55 9.78 -2.58
CA MET A 62 0.67 9.76 -3.73
C MET A 62 -0.76 9.50 -3.29
N ARG A 63 -1.69 10.28 -3.81
CA ARG A 63 -3.13 10.16 -3.56
C ARG A 63 -3.82 9.64 -4.81
N VAL A 64 -4.54 8.55 -4.68
CA VAL A 64 -5.35 8.00 -5.76
C VAL A 64 -6.80 7.98 -5.33
N TYR A 65 -7.66 8.72 -6.01
CA TYR A 65 -9.09 8.73 -5.75
C TYR A 65 -9.69 7.38 -6.17
N TYR A 66 -10.46 6.74 -5.29
CA TYR A 66 -11.09 5.45 -5.58
C TYR A 66 -11.96 5.50 -6.83
N GLN A 67 -12.66 6.61 -7.06
CA GLN A 67 -13.50 6.82 -8.26
C GLN A 67 -12.69 6.83 -9.57
N LYS A 68 -11.40 7.13 -9.51
CA LYS A 68 -10.50 7.16 -10.67
C LYS A 68 -9.87 5.81 -10.97
N VAL A 69 -10.01 4.85 -10.06
CA VAL A 69 -9.52 3.48 -10.27
C VAL A 69 -10.42 2.80 -11.30
N ASN A 70 -9.82 2.35 -12.39
CA ASN A 70 -10.52 1.67 -13.48
C ASN A 70 -10.13 0.20 -13.64
N THR A 71 -9.02 -0.21 -13.04
CA THR A 71 -8.53 -1.58 -13.10
C THR A 71 -8.00 -2.00 -11.73
N LEU A 72 -8.38 -3.22 -11.33
CA LEU A 72 -7.89 -3.88 -10.13
C LEU A 72 -7.59 -5.34 -10.47
N GLU A 73 -6.30 -5.67 -10.59
CA GLU A 73 -5.85 -7.02 -10.95
C GLU A 73 -5.03 -7.61 -9.81
N TYR A 74 -5.13 -8.92 -9.63
CA TYR A 74 -4.31 -9.68 -8.69
C TYR A 74 -3.79 -10.96 -9.33
N GLY A 75 -2.49 -11.21 -9.15
CA GLY A 75 -1.85 -12.40 -9.69
C GLY A 75 -0.52 -12.71 -9.04
N GLN A 76 0.04 -13.88 -9.34
CA GLN A 76 1.42 -14.24 -8.97
C GLN A 76 2.45 -13.69 -9.97
N THR A 77 1.98 -13.19 -11.09
CA THR A 77 2.75 -12.50 -12.12
C THR A 77 2.11 -11.15 -12.42
N VAL A 78 2.89 -10.23 -12.97
CA VAL A 78 2.38 -8.93 -13.40
C VAL A 78 1.70 -9.08 -14.76
N SER A 79 0.54 -8.43 -14.91
CA SER A 79 -0.23 -8.43 -16.16
C SER A 79 0.58 -7.89 -17.33
N ARG A 80 0.54 -8.61 -18.46
CA ARG A 80 1.16 -8.16 -19.72
C ARG A 80 0.56 -6.87 -20.26
N ARG A 81 -0.69 -6.59 -19.90
CA ARG A 81 -1.41 -5.38 -20.33
C ARG A 81 -0.69 -4.10 -19.88
N TYR A 82 -0.09 -4.13 -18.69
CA TYR A 82 0.63 -3.00 -18.12
C TYR A 82 2.15 -3.10 -18.25
N ALA A 83 2.68 -4.26 -18.61
CA ALA A 83 4.12 -4.49 -18.70
C ALA A 83 4.85 -3.53 -19.68
N ALA A 84 4.16 -3.04 -20.70
CA ALA A 84 4.71 -2.05 -21.65
C ALA A 84 4.62 -0.61 -21.17
N ALA A 85 3.66 -0.28 -20.30
CA ALA A 85 3.41 1.08 -19.82
C ALA A 85 4.00 1.37 -18.42
N VAL A 86 4.44 0.32 -17.73
CA VAL A 86 4.94 0.36 -16.35
C VAL A 86 6.41 -0.03 -16.33
N LEU A 87 7.25 0.79 -15.72
CA LEU A 87 8.64 0.42 -15.44
C LEU A 87 8.66 -0.64 -14.34
N ILE A 88 8.76 -1.91 -14.73
CA ILE A 88 8.84 -3.04 -13.81
C ILE A 88 10.32 -3.32 -13.49
N SER A 89 10.60 -3.60 -12.23
CA SER A 89 11.94 -4.02 -11.81
C SER A 89 12.33 -5.34 -12.47
N PRO A 90 13.46 -5.43 -13.19
CA PRO A 90 13.91 -6.68 -13.86
C PRO A 90 14.08 -7.85 -12.88
N VAL A 91 14.43 -7.57 -11.63
CA VAL A 91 14.60 -8.59 -10.56
C VAL A 91 13.32 -9.38 -10.32
N LEU A 92 12.15 -8.80 -10.59
CA LEU A 92 10.86 -9.44 -10.38
C LEU A 92 10.55 -10.48 -11.47
N LEU A 93 11.06 -10.27 -12.68
CA LEU A 93 10.89 -11.20 -13.80
C LEU A 93 11.71 -12.48 -13.62
N LEU A 94 12.75 -12.43 -12.77
CA LEU A 94 13.67 -13.53 -12.54
C LEU A 94 13.36 -14.33 -11.25
N SER A 95 12.43 -13.86 -10.42
CA SER A 95 12.13 -14.49 -9.15
C SER A 95 11.17 -15.68 -9.32
N LYS A 96 11.62 -16.88 -8.95
CA LYS A 96 10.80 -18.10 -8.88
C LYS A 96 9.88 -18.16 -7.64
N ALA A 97 10.01 -17.23 -6.71
CA ALA A 97 9.17 -17.21 -5.50
C ALA A 97 7.75 -16.75 -5.84
N ARG A 98 6.76 -17.46 -5.31
CA ARG A 98 5.35 -17.07 -5.39
C ARG A 98 5.16 -15.73 -4.69
N LYS A 99 4.79 -14.71 -5.42
CA LYS A 99 4.60 -13.36 -4.92
C LYS A 99 3.17 -12.91 -5.22
N HIS A 100 2.67 -12.01 -4.40
CA HIS A 100 1.31 -11.48 -4.52
C HIS A 100 1.40 -10.08 -5.10
N PHE A 101 1.06 -9.94 -6.37
CA PHE A 101 1.06 -8.65 -7.06
C PHE A 101 -0.36 -8.13 -7.20
N VAL A 102 -0.55 -6.86 -6.83
CA VAL A 102 -1.76 -6.11 -7.06
C VAL A 102 -1.44 -5.01 -8.06
N THR A 103 -2.11 -5.02 -9.19
CA THR A 103 -2.01 -3.96 -10.21
C THR A 103 -3.23 -3.07 -10.11
N LEU A 104 -2.99 -1.78 -9.96
CA LEU A 104 -4.00 -0.74 -9.92
C LEU A 104 -3.82 0.15 -11.14
N GLY A 105 -4.83 0.20 -12.00
CA GLY A 105 -4.95 1.18 -13.06
C GLY A 105 -5.89 2.30 -12.64
N PHE A 106 -5.51 3.53 -12.89
CA PHE A 106 -6.32 4.69 -12.55
C PHE A 106 -6.05 5.85 -13.52
N THR A 107 -6.97 6.80 -13.56
CA THR A 107 -6.82 8.03 -14.33
C THR A 107 -6.37 9.16 -13.40
N ASP A 108 -5.32 9.88 -13.77
CA ASP A 108 -4.85 11.03 -13.00
C ASP A 108 -5.75 12.28 -13.16
N SER A 109 -5.32 13.39 -12.56
CA SER A 109 -6.03 14.67 -12.65
C SER A 109 -6.08 15.26 -14.07
N GLU A 110 -5.12 14.90 -14.92
CA GLU A 110 -5.05 15.35 -16.32
C GLU A 110 -5.78 14.41 -17.29
N GLY A 111 -6.41 13.34 -16.77
CA GLY A 111 -7.10 12.35 -17.59
C GLY A 111 -6.18 11.30 -18.21
N LYS A 112 -4.89 11.26 -17.83
CA LYS A 112 -3.95 10.26 -18.33
C LYS A 112 -4.08 8.96 -17.56
N GLN A 113 -3.98 7.84 -18.28
CA GLN A 113 -3.97 6.52 -17.67
C GLN A 113 -2.64 6.29 -16.95
N GLN A 114 -2.74 5.94 -15.68
CA GLN A 114 -1.64 5.60 -14.79
C GLN A 114 -1.80 4.16 -14.30
N ALA A 115 -0.70 3.54 -13.91
CA ALA A 115 -0.75 2.25 -13.25
C ALA A 115 0.36 2.13 -12.20
N ILE A 116 0.08 1.38 -11.15
CA ILE A 116 1.05 0.97 -10.14
C ILE A 116 0.93 -0.53 -9.89
N VAL A 117 2.06 -1.14 -9.59
CA VAL A 117 2.14 -2.56 -9.25
C VAL A 117 2.75 -2.68 -7.85
N LEU A 118 1.97 -3.24 -6.94
CA LEU A 118 2.36 -3.46 -5.55
C LEU A 118 2.61 -4.95 -5.31
N ARG A 119 3.68 -5.27 -4.62
CA ARG A 119 3.87 -6.57 -3.99
C ARG A 119 3.39 -6.46 -2.54
N VAL A 120 2.44 -7.31 -2.18
CA VAL A 120 1.83 -7.35 -0.85
C VAL A 120 2.14 -8.69 -0.20
N ASP A 121 2.36 -8.70 1.11
CA ASP A 121 2.61 -9.94 1.85
C ASP A 121 1.37 -10.83 1.89
N LYS A 122 1.60 -12.14 1.92
CA LYS A 122 0.54 -13.16 1.94
C LYS A 122 -0.47 -12.95 3.07
N GLY A 123 0.00 -12.46 4.23
CA GLY A 123 -0.86 -12.20 5.38
C GLY A 123 -1.84 -11.05 5.18
N ASP A 124 -1.47 -10.07 4.35
CA ASP A 124 -2.22 -8.82 4.18
C ASP A 124 -3.05 -8.80 2.88
N ILE A 125 -2.73 -9.69 1.92
CA ILE A 125 -3.32 -9.62 0.58
C ILE A 125 -4.85 -9.65 0.57
N ARG A 126 -5.48 -10.49 1.40
CA ARG A 126 -6.94 -10.61 1.44
C ARG A 126 -7.60 -9.33 1.94
N SER A 127 -7.06 -8.74 3.01
CA SER A 127 -7.58 -7.49 3.56
C SER A 127 -7.39 -6.32 2.60
N VAL A 128 -6.26 -6.28 1.89
CA VAL A 128 -5.99 -5.27 0.87
C VAL A 128 -6.96 -5.40 -0.29
N LEU A 129 -7.14 -6.61 -0.84
CA LEU A 129 -8.08 -6.82 -1.96
C LEU A 129 -9.52 -6.49 -1.57
N ALA A 130 -9.97 -6.96 -0.41
CA ALA A 130 -11.33 -6.67 0.08
C ALA A 130 -11.53 -5.16 0.31
N GLY A 131 -10.54 -4.47 0.88
CA GLY A 131 -10.57 -3.03 1.09
C GLY A 131 -10.63 -2.26 -0.22
N LEU A 132 -9.85 -2.65 -1.22
CA LEU A 132 -9.85 -2.03 -2.55
C LEU A 132 -11.17 -2.29 -3.28
N GLU A 133 -11.71 -3.50 -3.28
CA GLU A 133 -13.02 -3.80 -3.88
C GLU A 133 -14.14 -2.96 -3.25
N ALA A 134 -14.18 -2.93 -1.91
CA ALA A 134 -15.21 -2.19 -1.18
C ALA A 134 -15.17 -0.68 -1.46
N ARG A 135 -13.97 -0.11 -1.61
CA ARG A 135 -13.79 1.32 -1.79
C ARG A 135 -13.89 1.79 -3.24
N THR A 136 -13.39 0.99 -4.18
CA THR A 136 -13.43 1.32 -5.60
C THR A 136 -14.73 0.90 -6.28
N GLY A 137 -15.48 -0.04 -5.70
CA GLY A 137 -16.61 -0.69 -6.35
C GLY A 137 -16.20 -1.60 -7.52
N ARG A 138 -14.89 -1.81 -7.73
CA ARG A 138 -14.35 -2.67 -8.78
C ARG A 138 -14.11 -4.07 -8.25
N ARG A 139 -14.42 -5.07 -9.06
CA ARG A 139 -14.07 -6.45 -8.74
C ARG A 139 -12.62 -6.72 -9.10
N VAL A 140 -11.95 -7.52 -8.27
CA VAL A 140 -10.61 -8.00 -8.56
C VAL A 140 -10.65 -8.95 -9.75
N GLU A 141 -9.85 -8.66 -10.77
CA GLU A 141 -9.56 -9.56 -11.88
C GLU A 141 -8.39 -10.47 -11.49
N PHE A 142 -8.63 -11.76 -11.40
CA PHE A 142 -7.62 -12.76 -11.04
C PHE A 142 -6.91 -13.23 -12.30
N LEU A 143 -5.60 -13.02 -12.37
CA LEU A 143 -4.78 -13.30 -13.55
C LEU A 143 -4.42 -14.78 -13.72
N ASP A 144 -4.50 -15.55 -12.62
CA ASP A 144 -4.21 -16.98 -12.60
C ASP A 144 -5.09 -17.75 -11.60
N ASP A 145 -5.21 -19.06 -11.78
CA ASP A 145 -6.06 -19.91 -10.92
C ASP A 145 -5.55 -20.01 -9.48
N GLU A 146 -4.23 -19.88 -9.28
CA GLU A 146 -3.64 -19.88 -7.94
C GLU A 146 -3.94 -18.57 -7.20
N ALA A 147 -3.93 -17.44 -7.91
CA ALA A 147 -4.36 -16.15 -7.38
C ALA A 147 -5.83 -16.22 -6.93
N ARG A 148 -6.69 -16.85 -7.73
CA ARG A 148 -8.11 -17.03 -7.39
C ARG A 148 -8.31 -17.80 -6.09
N LYS A 149 -7.53 -18.85 -5.86
CA LYS A 149 -7.56 -19.63 -4.60
C LYS A 149 -6.99 -18.84 -3.42
N GLY A 150 -5.94 -18.06 -3.63
CA GLY A 150 -5.28 -17.25 -2.60
C GLY A 150 -6.07 -16.02 -2.18
N GLY A 151 -6.83 -15.41 -3.09
CA GLY A 151 -7.58 -14.18 -2.86
C GLY A 151 -9.00 -14.38 -2.31
N LYS A 152 -9.59 -15.56 -2.53
CA LYS A 152 -10.97 -15.88 -2.14
C LYS A 152 -11.10 -16.79 -0.93
N GLY A 153 -10.03 -17.09 -0.24
CA GLY A 153 -10.00 -18.04 0.87
C GLY A 153 -11.04 -17.85 1.95
#